data_e749f8be50f538892e22c12f9239a76d
#
_entry.id   e749f8be50f538892e22c12f9239a76d
#
_cell.length_a   1.000
_cell.length_b   1.000
_cell.length_c   1.000
_cell.angle_alpha   90.00
_cell.angle_beta   90.00
_cell.angle_gamma   90.00
#
_symmetry.space_group_name_H-M   'P 1'
#
loop_
_entity.id
_entity.type
_entity.pdbx_description
1 polymer ?
#
loop_
_entity_poly.entity_id
_entity_poly.type
_entity_poly.pdbx_seq_one_letter_code
_entity_poly.pdbx_strand_id
1 'polypeptide(L)'
;PVGDRALMEKENPLDPSTWVWTKADLLALKLIKEAHSRGIRIIFDGVFNHLGINSFAFRDLKKNQQQSAYKDWFTVKSYDDSAKGTTFDYVGWFGVKSLPELREDENGIVDGPKQYIFAATQRWMNPKGMGTAYGIDGWRLDVAYCIGHPFWKQWRKHVRSINPEAYLTAE
;
A
#
# COMPACT_ATOMS: atom_id res chain seq x y z
N PRO A 1 -5.60 14.51 11.30
CA PRO A 1 -5.71 15.93 11.72
C PRO A 1 -6.56 16.73 10.76
N VAL A 2 -7.14 17.82 11.23
CA VAL A 2 -7.98 18.70 10.41
C VAL A 2 -7.15 19.26 9.24
N GLY A 3 -7.68 19.15 8.01
CA GLY A 3 -7.05 19.65 6.78
C GLY A 3 -6.15 18.63 6.06
N ASP A 4 -5.76 17.52 6.67
CA ASP A 4 -4.91 16.51 6.01
C ASP A 4 -5.61 15.88 4.80
N ARG A 5 -6.91 15.62 4.91
CA ARG A 5 -7.70 15.06 3.81
C ARG A 5 -7.69 15.96 2.57
N ALA A 6 -7.86 17.26 2.74
CA ALA A 6 -7.83 18.21 1.63
C ALA A 6 -6.46 18.32 0.95
N LEU A 7 -5.37 18.03 1.68
CA LEU A 7 -4.03 17.94 1.12
C LEU A 7 -3.90 16.67 0.28
N MET A 8 -4.34 15.51 0.81
CA MET A 8 -4.28 14.22 0.13
C MET A 8 -5.15 14.17 -1.14
N GLU A 9 -6.25 14.93 -1.19
CA GLU A 9 -7.11 15.02 -2.38
C GLU A 9 -6.39 15.63 -3.60
N LYS A 10 -5.25 16.30 -3.40
CA LYS A 10 -4.42 16.87 -4.46
C LYS A 10 -3.33 15.93 -4.96
N GLU A 11 -3.13 14.81 -4.29
CA GLU A 11 -2.14 13.81 -4.68
C GLU A 11 -2.61 13.02 -5.91
N ASN A 12 -1.68 12.68 -6.78
CA ASN A 12 -1.86 11.58 -7.70
C ASN A 12 -1.26 10.31 -7.08
N PRO A 13 -2.08 9.33 -6.67
CA PRO A 13 -1.55 8.11 -6.05
C PRO A 13 -0.58 7.32 -6.92
N LEU A 14 -0.66 7.49 -8.25
CA LEU A 14 0.24 6.84 -9.21
C LEU A 14 1.54 7.63 -9.46
N ASP A 15 1.66 8.82 -8.88
CA ASP A 15 2.85 9.66 -8.97
C ASP A 15 3.36 10.04 -7.56
N PRO A 16 4.33 9.30 -7.02
CA PRO A 16 4.87 9.55 -5.68
C PRO A 16 5.47 10.95 -5.49
N SER A 17 5.85 11.65 -6.59
CA SER A 17 6.38 13.01 -6.49
C SER A 17 5.35 14.03 -6.04
N THR A 18 4.05 13.71 -6.21
CA THR A 18 2.93 14.56 -5.80
C THR A 18 2.50 14.31 -4.35
N TRP A 19 3.01 13.26 -3.70
CA TRP A 19 2.58 12.88 -2.37
C TRP A 19 3.03 13.89 -1.33
N VAL A 20 2.10 14.37 -0.53
CA VAL A 20 2.36 15.35 0.52
C VAL A 20 2.63 14.67 1.86
N TRP A 21 3.39 15.34 2.71
CA TRP A 21 3.56 14.95 4.10
C TRP A 21 2.51 15.67 4.93
N THR A 22 1.49 14.94 5.34
CA THR A 22 0.40 15.46 6.16
C THR A 22 0.86 15.75 7.58
N LYS A 23 0.02 16.43 8.39
CA LYS A 23 0.31 16.63 9.82
C LYS A 23 0.41 15.28 10.56
N ALA A 24 -0.41 14.29 10.18
CA ALA A 24 -0.35 12.96 10.76
C ALA A 24 0.99 12.26 10.42
N ASP A 25 1.43 12.35 9.16
CA ASP A 25 2.73 11.78 8.75
C ASP A 25 3.89 12.42 9.50
N LEU A 26 3.89 13.75 9.63
CA LEU A 26 4.93 14.48 10.36
C LEU A 26 4.93 14.13 11.86
N LEU A 27 3.75 13.86 12.44
CA LEU A 27 3.66 13.38 13.82
C LEU A 27 4.23 11.96 13.95
N ALA A 28 3.97 11.08 12.97
CA ALA A 28 4.58 9.75 12.93
C ALA A 28 6.12 9.81 12.83
N LEU A 29 6.66 10.69 11.96
CA LEU A 29 8.12 10.91 11.89
C LEU A 29 8.70 11.44 13.21
N LYS A 30 7.96 12.30 13.91
CA LYS A 30 8.36 12.77 15.25
C LYS A 30 8.38 11.61 16.25
N LEU A 31 7.37 10.73 16.22
CA LEU A 31 7.34 9.53 17.06
C LEU A 31 8.54 8.61 16.79
N ILE A 32 8.86 8.36 15.52
CA ILE A 32 10.02 7.55 15.12
C ILE A 32 11.31 8.15 15.70
N LYS A 33 11.51 9.45 15.52
CA LYS A 33 12.68 10.15 16.07
C LYS A 33 12.78 10.02 17.60
N GLU A 34 11.67 10.19 18.30
CA GLU A 34 11.63 10.06 19.77
C GLU A 34 11.87 8.63 20.25
N ALA A 35 11.38 7.63 19.50
CA ALA A 35 11.67 6.22 19.78
C ALA A 35 13.16 5.92 19.60
N HIS A 36 13.76 6.35 18.48
CA HIS A 36 15.18 6.17 18.18
C HIS A 36 16.07 6.82 19.25
N SER A 37 15.71 8.01 19.77
CA SER A 37 16.48 8.65 20.86
C SER A 37 16.50 7.85 22.15
N ARG A 38 15.61 6.87 22.29
CA ARG A 38 15.51 5.93 23.42
C ARG A 38 16.00 4.52 23.09
N GLY A 39 16.63 4.33 21.92
CA GLY A 39 17.09 3.03 21.46
C GLY A 39 15.95 2.07 21.03
N ILE A 40 14.75 2.58 20.78
CA ILE A 40 13.60 1.78 20.36
C ILE A 40 13.47 1.85 18.85
N ARG A 41 13.44 0.67 18.19
CA ARG A 41 13.17 0.55 16.76
C ARG A 41 11.67 0.53 16.48
N ILE A 42 11.28 1.12 15.36
CA ILE A 42 9.89 1.16 14.91
C ILE A 42 9.74 0.35 13.62
N ILE A 43 8.82 -0.60 13.63
CA ILE A 43 8.38 -1.30 12.42
C ILE A 43 6.94 -0.94 12.10
N PHE A 44 6.61 -0.89 10.82
CA PHE A 44 5.22 -0.72 10.39
C PHE A 44 4.60 -2.05 9.96
N ASP A 45 3.28 -2.11 10.03
CA ASP A 45 2.50 -3.22 9.51
C ASP A 45 2.28 -3.05 8.00
N GLY A 46 2.78 -4.00 7.22
CA GLY A 46 2.65 -4.05 5.78
C GLY A 46 1.49 -4.93 5.36
N VAL A 47 0.29 -4.36 5.30
CA VAL A 47 -0.92 -5.03 4.80
C VAL A 47 -0.96 -4.90 3.29
N PHE A 48 -0.29 -5.81 2.58
CA PHE A 48 -0.11 -5.73 1.12
C PHE A 48 -1.02 -6.67 0.33
N ASN A 49 -1.69 -7.62 0.98
CA ASN A 49 -2.57 -8.57 0.32
C ASN A 49 -3.89 -7.93 -0.16
N HIS A 50 -4.41 -6.97 0.58
CA HIS A 50 -5.71 -6.38 0.33
C HIS A 50 -5.76 -4.91 0.73
N LEU A 51 -6.79 -4.22 0.27
CA LEU A 51 -7.09 -2.85 0.70
C LEU A 51 -8.46 -2.82 1.39
N GLY A 52 -8.74 -1.74 2.12
CA GLY A 52 -10.11 -1.48 2.58
C GLY A 52 -10.98 -0.92 1.45
N ILE A 53 -12.30 -1.17 1.49
CA ILE A 53 -13.27 -0.63 0.51
C ILE A 53 -13.29 0.91 0.43
N ASN A 54 -12.74 1.58 1.44
CA ASN A 54 -12.63 3.05 1.48
C ASN A 54 -11.28 3.57 0.93
N SER A 55 -10.40 2.68 0.44
CA SER A 55 -9.16 3.09 -0.21
C SER A 55 -9.45 3.89 -1.48
N PHE A 56 -8.53 4.78 -1.86
CA PHE A 56 -8.67 5.60 -3.05
C PHE A 56 -8.90 4.75 -4.32
N ALA A 57 -8.11 3.67 -4.48
CA ALA A 57 -8.15 2.81 -5.64
C ALA A 57 -9.48 2.06 -5.76
N PHE A 58 -9.97 1.48 -4.64
CA PHE A 58 -11.21 0.72 -4.68
C PHE A 58 -12.45 1.60 -4.80
N ARG A 59 -12.45 2.80 -4.17
CA ARG A 59 -13.54 3.77 -4.38
C ARG A 59 -13.63 4.25 -5.82
N ASP A 60 -12.48 4.51 -6.45
CA ASP A 60 -12.44 4.86 -7.87
C ASP A 60 -12.96 3.71 -8.74
N LEU A 61 -12.47 2.48 -8.51
CA LEU A 61 -12.94 1.29 -9.20
C LEU A 61 -14.46 1.11 -9.08
N LYS A 62 -15.00 1.23 -7.87
CA LYS A 62 -16.46 1.08 -7.65
C LYS A 62 -17.26 2.15 -8.39
N LYS A 63 -16.76 3.38 -8.45
CA LYS A 63 -17.43 4.50 -9.11
C LYS A 63 -17.33 4.44 -10.63
N ASN A 64 -16.13 4.21 -11.15
CA ASN A 64 -15.79 4.34 -12.57
C ASN A 64 -15.72 2.99 -13.30
N GLN A 65 -15.77 1.88 -12.56
CA GLN A 65 -15.82 0.50 -13.07
C GLN A 65 -14.78 0.25 -14.17
N GLN A 66 -15.18 -0.13 -15.36
CA GLN A 66 -14.27 -0.39 -16.49
C GLN A 66 -13.42 0.82 -16.91
N GLN A 67 -13.85 2.04 -16.56
CA GLN A 67 -13.13 3.28 -16.84
C GLN A 67 -12.14 3.66 -15.74
N SER A 68 -12.11 2.91 -14.63
CA SER A 68 -11.19 3.17 -13.53
C SER A 68 -9.74 2.95 -13.94
N ALA A 69 -8.86 3.86 -13.54
CA ALA A 69 -7.41 3.69 -13.65
C ALA A 69 -6.87 2.53 -12.79
N TYR A 70 -7.66 2.07 -11.82
CA TYR A 70 -7.30 1.01 -10.87
C TYR A 70 -8.00 -0.32 -11.15
N LYS A 71 -8.69 -0.48 -12.28
CA LYS A 71 -9.47 -1.69 -12.59
C LYS A 71 -8.61 -2.96 -12.57
N ASP A 72 -7.35 -2.84 -12.98
CA ASP A 72 -6.42 -3.96 -13.05
C ASP A 72 -5.70 -4.23 -11.72
N TRP A 73 -5.95 -3.43 -10.68
CA TRP A 73 -5.42 -3.66 -9.34
C TRP A 73 -6.13 -4.78 -8.60
N PHE A 74 -7.36 -5.11 -9.01
CA PHE A 74 -8.25 -6.05 -8.33
C PHE A 74 -8.77 -7.10 -9.31
N THR A 75 -9.18 -8.25 -8.81
CA THR A 75 -9.87 -9.24 -9.61
C THR A 75 -11.37 -8.95 -9.60
N VAL A 76 -11.85 -8.30 -10.66
CA VAL A 76 -13.27 -8.01 -10.86
C VAL A 76 -13.94 -9.20 -11.54
N LYS A 77 -15.02 -9.70 -10.96
CA LYS A 77 -15.83 -10.82 -11.48
C LYS A 77 -16.87 -10.36 -12.46
N SER A 78 -17.51 -9.23 -12.18
CA SER A 78 -18.52 -8.60 -13.05
C SER A 78 -18.59 -7.10 -12.81
N TYR A 79 -18.98 -6.39 -13.85
CA TYR A 79 -19.34 -4.97 -13.78
C TYR A 79 -20.86 -4.80 -13.86
N ASP A 80 -21.37 -3.64 -13.44
CA ASP A 80 -22.77 -3.29 -13.61
C ASP A 80 -23.11 -3.23 -15.11
N ASP A 81 -24.06 -4.06 -15.53
CA ASP A 81 -24.56 -4.10 -16.91
C ASP A 81 -26.04 -4.49 -16.85
N SER A 82 -26.92 -3.51 -17.00
CA SER A 82 -28.37 -3.71 -16.95
C SER A 82 -28.88 -4.60 -18.11
N ALA A 83 -28.20 -4.58 -19.26
CA ALA A 83 -28.59 -5.42 -20.40
C ALA A 83 -28.27 -6.91 -20.13
N LYS A 84 -27.28 -7.20 -19.32
CA LYS A 84 -26.90 -8.56 -18.95
C LYS A 84 -27.42 -8.96 -17.56
N GLY A 85 -28.05 -8.04 -16.83
CA GLY A 85 -28.51 -8.27 -15.46
C GLY A 85 -27.37 -8.51 -14.46
N THR A 86 -26.15 -8.02 -14.74
CA THR A 86 -25.00 -8.18 -13.83
C THR A 86 -24.85 -6.99 -12.92
N THR A 87 -24.32 -7.25 -11.72
CA THR A 87 -23.94 -6.24 -10.73
C THR A 87 -22.45 -6.31 -10.47
N PHE A 88 -21.88 -5.22 -9.98
CA PHE A 88 -20.45 -5.14 -9.65
C PHE A 88 -20.06 -6.17 -8.58
N ASP A 89 -19.17 -7.09 -8.94
CA ASP A 89 -18.63 -8.10 -8.04
C ASP A 89 -17.11 -8.28 -8.23
N TYR A 90 -16.42 -8.65 -7.15
CA TYR A 90 -14.97 -8.73 -7.08
C TYR A 90 -14.51 -9.77 -6.06
N VAL A 91 -13.23 -10.11 -6.09
CA VAL A 91 -12.61 -10.99 -5.10
C VAL A 91 -12.26 -10.19 -3.84
N GLY A 92 -12.64 -10.72 -2.69
CA GLY A 92 -12.21 -10.24 -1.38
C GLY A 92 -11.50 -11.32 -0.61
N TRP A 93 -10.60 -10.94 0.28
CA TRP A 93 -9.78 -11.85 1.09
C TRP A 93 -10.66 -12.85 1.85
N PHE A 94 -10.48 -14.15 1.57
CA PHE A 94 -11.36 -15.23 2.03
C PHE A 94 -12.87 -14.95 1.84
N GLY A 95 -13.24 -14.22 0.79
CA GLY A 95 -14.63 -13.84 0.50
C GLY A 95 -15.13 -12.62 1.26
N VAL A 96 -14.32 -12.00 2.11
CA VAL A 96 -14.68 -10.80 2.88
C VAL A 96 -14.68 -9.58 1.95
N LYS A 97 -15.87 -9.12 1.59
CA LYS A 97 -16.06 -8.02 0.61
C LYS A 97 -15.55 -6.65 1.09
N SER A 98 -15.40 -6.43 2.40
CA SER A 98 -14.80 -5.20 2.92
C SER A 98 -13.27 -5.13 2.73
N LEU A 99 -12.64 -6.24 2.31
CA LEU A 99 -11.21 -6.39 2.12
C LEU A 99 -10.90 -6.86 0.68
N PRO A 100 -11.07 -5.99 -0.34
CA PRO A 100 -10.75 -6.35 -1.72
C PRO A 100 -9.29 -6.72 -1.87
N GLU A 101 -9.02 -7.92 -2.40
CA GLU A 101 -7.65 -8.40 -2.64
C GLU A 101 -7.02 -7.69 -3.82
N LEU A 102 -5.73 -7.40 -3.69
CA LEU A 102 -4.91 -6.98 -4.82
C LEU A 102 -4.68 -8.16 -5.77
N ARG A 103 -4.77 -7.89 -7.06
CA ARG A 103 -4.61 -8.92 -8.09
C ARG A 103 -3.15 -9.38 -8.18
N GLU A 104 -2.99 -10.68 -8.34
CA GLU A 104 -1.70 -11.31 -8.61
C GLU A 104 -1.68 -12.01 -9.98
N ASP A 105 -0.49 -12.17 -10.51
CA ASP A 105 -0.15 -13.03 -11.63
C ASP A 105 1.03 -13.95 -11.24
N GLU A 106 1.63 -14.63 -12.21
CA GLU A 106 2.79 -15.49 -11.96
C GLU A 106 4.02 -14.77 -11.37
N ASN A 107 4.06 -13.45 -11.45
CA ASN A 107 5.13 -12.61 -10.91
C ASN A 107 4.78 -12.01 -9.52
N GLY A 108 3.64 -12.38 -8.96
CA GLY A 108 3.08 -11.86 -7.71
C GLY A 108 2.13 -10.68 -7.93
N ILE A 109 2.04 -9.75 -6.97
CA ILE A 109 1.18 -8.58 -7.10
C ILE A 109 1.50 -7.83 -8.40
N VAL A 110 0.46 -7.54 -9.18
CA VAL A 110 0.58 -6.87 -10.49
C VAL A 110 1.20 -5.48 -10.39
N ASP A 111 1.73 -4.95 -11.48
CA ASP A 111 2.60 -3.77 -11.47
C ASP A 111 2.00 -2.52 -10.80
N GLY A 112 0.74 -2.18 -11.06
CA GLY A 112 0.14 -0.97 -10.49
C GLY A 112 0.24 -0.89 -8.96
N PRO A 113 -0.40 -1.82 -8.21
CA PRO A 113 -0.31 -1.83 -6.76
C PRO A 113 1.11 -2.14 -6.26
N LYS A 114 1.89 -2.96 -6.97
CA LYS A 114 3.29 -3.23 -6.63
C LYS A 114 4.12 -1.94 -6.60
N GLN A 115 4.04 -1.11 -7.62
CA GLN A 115 4.77 0.16 -7.68
C GLN A 115 4.34 1.12 -6.56
N TYR A 116 3.04 1.17 -6.27
CA TYR A 116 2.54 1.94 -5.15
C TYR A 116 3.11 1.47 -3.80
N ILE A 117 3.13 0.15 -3.55
CA ILE A 117 3.71 -0.45 -2.34
C ILE A 117 5.20 -0.13 -2.24
N PHE A 118 5.95 -0.23 -3.34
CA PHE A 118 7.38 0.07 -3.36
C PHE A 118 7.65 1.55 -3.07
N ALA A 119 6.87 2.45 -3.64
CA ALA A 119 6.97 3.88 -3.36
C ALA A 119 6.63 4.21 -1.91
N ALA A 120 5.58 3.60 -1.35
CA ALA A 120 5.22 3.75 0.06
C ALA A 120 6.31 3.19 0.99
N THR A 121 6.92 2.06 0.62
CA THR A 121 8.06 1.47 1.34
C THR A 121 9.24 2.44 1.37
N GLN A 122 9.63 2.98 0.22
CA GLN A 122 10.70 3.98 0.11
C GLN A 122 10.39 5.21 0.95
N ARG A 123 9.16 5.71 0.87
CA ARG A 123 8.70 6.90 1.61
C ARG A 123 8.92 6.79 3.11
N TRP A 124 8.54 5.65 3.70
CA TRP A 124 8.59 5.47 5.15
C TRP A 124 9.95 5.01 5.66
N MET A 125 10.73 4.31 4.86
CA MET A 125 12.08 3.87 5.23
C MET A 125 13.15 4.94 5.01
N ASN A 126 12.94 5.87 4.06
CA ASN A 126 13.86 6.97 3.78
C ASN A 126 13.07 8.26 3.53
N PRO A 127 12.42 8.82 4.56
CA PRO A 127 11.53 9.95 4.42
C PRO A 127 12.24 11.18 3.85
N LYS A 128 11.68 11.72 2.77
CA LYS A 128 12.20 12.91 2.08
C LYS A 128 13.66 12.76 1.59
N GLY A 129 14.18 11.56 1.49
CA GLY A 129 15.59 11.33 1.15
C GLY A 129 16.60 11.73 2.23
N MET A 130 16.14 11.92 3.46
CA MET A 130 17.01 12.36 4.58
C MET A 130 17.88 11.25 5.16
N GLY A 131 17.66 10.00 4.77
CA GLY A 131 18.36 8.84 5.29
C GLY A 131 17.50 7.93 6.17
N THR A 132 17.94 6.68 6.31
CA THR A 132 17.18 5.63 7.02
C THR A 132 17.08 5.88 8.52
N ALA A 133 17.96 6.67 9.10
CA ALA A 133 17.92 7.06 10.52
C ALA A 133 16.67 7.88 10.88
N TYR A 134 15.97 8.43 9.89
CA TYR A 134 14.75 9.23 10.08
C TYR A 134 13.47 8.45 9.76
N GLY A 135 13.59 7.25 9.19
CA GLY A 135 12.48 6.39 8.81
C GLY A 135 12.26 5.23 9.77
N ILE A 136 11.34 4.36 9.40
CA ILE A 136 11.08 3.12 10.12
C ILE A 136 12.23 2.12 9.92
N ASP A 137 12.40 1.24 10.89
CA ASP A 137 13.50 0.25 10.93
C ASP A 137 13.13 -1.07 10.24
N GLY A 138 11.90 -1.23 9.83
CA GLY A 138 11.46 -2.47 9.18
C GLY A 138 9.96 -2.62 9.08
N TRP A 139 9.53 -3.86 8.81
CA TRP A 139 8.15 -4.20 8.51
C TRP A 139 7.73 -5.51 9.17
N ARG A 140 6.52 -5.56 9.69
CA ARG A 140 5.76 -6.78 9.93
C ARG A 140 4.82 -6.97 8.73
N LEU A 141 4.82 -8.16 8.15
CA LEU A 141 4.08 -8.46 6.92
C LEU A 141 2.82 -9.24 7.27
N ASP A 142 1.69 -8.58 7.14
CA ASP A 142 0.37 -9.15 7.40
C ASP A 142 0.03 -10.19 6.35
N VAL A 143 -0.48 -11.36 6.80
CA VAL A 143 -0.90 -12.49 5.96
C VAL A 143 0.08 -12.80 4.81
N ALA A 144 1.37 -12.78 5.10
CA ALA A 144 2.41 -12.89 4.09
C ALA A 144 2.31 -14.17 3.24
N TYR A 145 1.72 -15.23 3.78
CA TYR A 145 1.46 -16.49 3.08
C TYR A 145 0.41 -16.39 1.96
N CYS A 146 -0.41 -15.32 1.97
CA CYS A 146 -1.40 -15.08 0.92
C CYS A 146 -0.81 -14.44 -0.34
N ILE A 147 0.43 -13.95 -0.29
CA ILE A 147 1.08 -13.26 -1.41
C ILE A 147 2.18 -14.15 -2.00
N GLY A 148 2.22 -14.24 -3.32
CA GLY A 148 3.17 -15.07 -4.05
C GLY A 148 4.65 -14.72 -3.78
N HIS A 149 5.50 -15.74 -3.67
CA HIS A 149 6.94 -15.58 -3.44
C HIS A 149 7.67 -14.64 -4.42
N PRO A 150 7.31 -14.55 -5.72
CA PRO A 150 7.96 -13.62 -6.63
C PRO A 150 7.86 -12.16 -6.18
N PHE A 151 6.71 -11.73 -5.65
CA PHE A 151 6.54 -10.40 -5.07
C PHE A 151 7.50 -10.19 -3.89
N TRP A 152 7.53 -11.11 -2.93
CA TRP A 152 8.36 -10.98 -1.72
C TRP A 152 9.85 -10.92 -2.03
N LYS A 153 10.33 -11.65 -3.05
CA LYS A 153 11.73 -11.58 -3.49
C LYS A 153 12.08 -10.20 -4.03
N GLN A 154 11.21 -9.61 -4.85
CA GLN A 154 11.39 -8.28 -5.44
C GLN A 154 11.32 -7.21 -4.35
N TRP A 155 10.29 -7.27 -3.49
CA TRP A 155 10.09 -6.31 -2.43
C TRP A 155 11.21 -6.35 -1.39
N ARG A 156 11.65 -7.55 -0.96
CA ARG A 156 12.80 -7.69 -0.06
C ARG A 156 14.08 -7.09 -0.66
N LYS A 157 14.33 -7.31 -1.95
CA LYS A 157 15.46 -6.68 -2.64
C LYS A 157 15.37 -5.16 -2.59
N HIS A 158 14.18 -4.59 -2.83
CA HIS A 158 13.93 -3.16 -2.72
C HIS A 158 14.17 -2.65 -1.30
N VAL A 159 13.62 -3.30 -0.26
CA VAL A 159 13.85 -2.94 1.13
C VAL A 159 15.34 -2.94 1.47
N ARG A 160 16.07 -3.99 1.08
CA ARG A 160 17.51 -4.11 1.35
C ARG A 160 18.36 -3.09 0.60
N SER A 161 17.89 -2.58 -0.54
CA SER A 161 18.55 -1.49 -1.25
C SER A 161 18.41 -0.15 -0.52
N ILE A 162 17.34 0.04 0.26
CA ILE A 162 17.11 1.22 1.09
C ILE A 162 17.88 1.10 2.42
N ASN A 163 17.69 -0.02 3.12
CA ASN A 163 18.33 -0.30 4.39
C ASN A 163 18.73 -1.79 4.49
N PRO A 164 20.00 -2.13 4.36
CA PRO A 164 20.48 -3.52 4.50
C PRO A 164 20.14 -4.17 5.85
N GLU A 165 20.04 -3.35 6.91
CA GLU A 165 19.78 -3.79 8.29
C GLU A 165 18.28 -3.77 8.67
N ALA A 166 17.38 -3.53 7.70
CA ALA A 166 15.94 -3.48 7.98
C ALA A 166 15.45 -4.78 8.63
N TYR A 167 14.64 -4.67 9.67
CA TYR A 167 14.01 -5.83 10.31
C TYR A 167 12.76 -6.23 9.51
N LEU A 168 12.65 -7.50 9.18
CA LEU A 168 11.49 -8.06 8.47
C LEU A 168 10.97 -9.28 9.21
N THR A 169 9.69 -9.26 9.54
CA THR A 169 8.99 -10.41 10.11
C THR A 169 7.69 -10.65 9.36
N ALA A 170 7.33 -11.90 9.20
CA ALA A 170 6.12 -12.32 8.49
C ALA A 170 5.18 -13.04 9.46
N GLU A 171 3.89 -12.87 9.22
CA GLU A 171 2.85 -13.65 9.88
C GLU A 171 2.46 -14.84 9.01
#